data_140acf03384d16954e1b7e41dfdd30ea
#
_entry.id   140acf03384d16954e1b7e41dfdd30ea
#
_cell.length_a   1.000
_cell.length_b   1.000
_cell.length_c   1.000
_cell.angle_alpha   90.00
_cell.angle_beta   90.00
_cell.angle_gamma   90.00
#
_symmetry.space_group_name_H-M   'P 1'
#
loop_
_entity.id
_entity.type
_entity.pdbx_description
1 polymer ?
#
loop_
_entity_poly.entity_id
_entity_poly.type
_entity_poly.pdbx_seq_one_letter_code
_entity_poly.pdbx_strand_id
1 'polypeptide(L)'
;MIVGVPAEIKTAEHRVALVPAGVESLVGDAHTVLVEQGAGLESGFSDEAYRGAGATILPRAADIWLKAEMIIKVKEPVEHEWPCMREGQVVFTYFHFAASESLTRAVIDSGIVAMAYETVQLPAGELPLLIPMSEVAGRMAVQEGAKYLEKVYGGSGVLLGGVPGVLPAEVLIIGGGVVGANAAKMAAGLGAHVTLLDLSLDRLRYLADVLSPNVDVLYSNRHNLLEQLRKADLVIGAVLLPGAKAPKLVRRDDLKLMKPGSVIVDVAVDQGGCIETIKPTTHENPVYVVDDIIHYAVANMPGGVPRTSTLALTNATFPYAKRLARTGWKQACKDDPALFLGLNVIQGKVVYPAVAEAFGLPSTDPKTLV
;
A
#
# COMPACT_ATOMS: atom_id res chain seq x y z
N MET A 1 -20.30 20.21 3.32
CA MET A 1 -20.20 18.99 2.48
C MET A 1 -20.68 17.79 3.26
N ILE A 2 -21.33 16.84 2.60
CA ILE A 2 -21.68 15.53 3.18
C ILE A 2 -20.60 14.54 2.76
N VAL A 3 -19.86 14.01 3.73
CA VAL A 3 -18.78 13.03 3.52
C VAL A 3 -19.29 11.64 3.90
N GLY A 4 -19.12 10.66 3.01
CA GLY A 4 -19.54 9.29 3.20
C GLY A 4 -18.36 8.33 3.34
N VAL A 5 -18.48 7.40 4.29
CA VAL A 5 -17.49 6.35 4.56
C VAL A 5 -18.23 5.01 4.56
N PRO A 6 -18.37 4.36 3.40
CA PRO A 6 -18.89 2.99 3.35
C PRO A 6 -17.87 1.99 3.91
N ALA A 7 -18.35 0.82 4.34
CA ALA A 7 -17.48 -0.29 4.72
C ALA A 7 -16.72 -0.83 3.49
N GLU A 8 -15.52 -1.31 3.70
CA GLU A 8 -14.80 -2.04 2.66
C GLU A 8 -15.38 -3.45 2.52
N ILE A 9 -15.65 -3.85 1.29
CA ILE A 9 -16.28 -5.15 0.99
C ILE A 9 -15.40 -6.08 0.16
N LYS A 10 -14.17 -5.63 -0.14
CA LYS A 10 -13.17 -6.45 -0.83
C LYS A 10 -12.65 -7.53 0.12
N THR A 11 -12.44 -8.73 -0.38
CA THR A 11 -11.94 -9.87 0.43
C THR A 11 -10.66 -9.50 1.17
N ALA A 12 -10.62 -9.80 2.47
CA ALA A 12 -9.52 -9.51 3.37
C ALA A 12 -9.13 -8.01 3.45
N GLU A 13 -10.09 -7.11 3.21
CA GLU A 13 -9.93 -5.68 3.46
C GLU A 13 -10.70 -5.29 4.71
N HIS A 14 -9.98 -4.99 5.76
CA HIS A 14 -10.50 -4.72 7.11
C HIS A 14 -10.20 -3.30 7.59
N ARG A 15 -9.57 -2.48 6.72
CA ARG A 15 -9.27 -1.07 7.01
C ARG A 15 -10.52 -0.22 6.82
N VAL A 16 -10.49 0.99 7.36
CA VAL A 16 -11.50 2.01 7.15
C VAL A 16 -10.82 3.33 6.75
N ALA A 17 -11.46 4.09 5.87
CA ALA A 17 -10.84 5.28 5.28
C ALA A 17 -10.85 6.52 6.19
N LEU A 18 -11.60 6.50 7.27
CA LEU A 18 -11.70 7.61 8.23
C LEU A 18 -11.84 7.06 9.65
N VAL A 19 -11.09 7.61 10.60
CA VAL A 19 -11.18 7.26 12.02
C VAL A 19 -12.06 8.27 12.79
N PRO A 20 -12.56 7.96 14.01
CA PRO A 20 -13.39 8.89 14.80
C PRO A 20 -12.77 10.29 14.97
N ALA A 21 -11.47 10.41 15.19
CA ALA A 21 -10.79 11.70 15.28
C ALA A 21 -10.90 12.55 14.00
N GLY A 22 -10.89 11.90 12.84
CA GLY A 22 -11.13 12.57 11.55
C GLY A 22 -12.57 13.02 11.41
N VAL A 23 -13.54 12.22 11.89
CA VAL A 23 -14.95 12.60 11.97
C VAL A 23 -15.14 13.84 12.83
N GLU A 24 -14.61 13.83 14.05
CA GLU A 24 -14.68 14.98 14.97
C GLU A 24 -14.17 16.27 14.31
N SER A 25 -13.05 16.17 13.60
CA SER A 25 -12.47 17.32 12.89
C SER A 25 -13.37 17.84 11.76
N LEU A 26 -13.99 16.94 10.95
CA LEU A 26 -14.90 17.34 9.88
C LEU A 26 -16.19 17.94 10.42
N VAL A 27 -16.75 17.35 11.46
CA VAL A 27 -17.97 17.87 12.13
C VAL A 27 -17.70 19.23 12.77
N GLY A 28 -16.51 19.40 13.37
CA GLY A 28 -16.07 20.70 13.89
C GLY A 28 -15.96 21.80 12.82
N ASP A 29 -15.68 21.42 11.57
CA ASP A 29 -15.67 22.31 10.40
C ASP A 29 -17.07 22.41 9.73
N ALA A 30 -18.14 22.02 10.43
CA ALA A 30 -19.54 22.07 9.99
C ALA A 30 -19.86 21.17 8.77
N HIS A 31 -19.12 20.07 8.59
CA HIS A 31 -19.45 19.03 7.62
C HIS A 31 -20.29 17.92 8.25
N THR A 32 -21.11 17.26 7.46
CA THR A 32 -21.87 16.07 7.87
C THR A 32 -21.06 14.83 7.49
N VAL A 33 -20.88 13.90 8.43
CA VAL A 33 -20.18 12.65 8.15
C VAL A 33 -21.14 11.46 8.33
N LEU A 34 -21.27 10.66 7.28
CA LEU A 34 -22.07 9.43 7.23
C LEU A 34 -21.11 8.24 7.22
N VAL A 35 -21.27 7.32 8.16
CA VAL A 35 -20.45 6.11 8.24
C VAL A 35 -21.36 4.90 8.18
N GLU A 36 -20.98 3.88 7.42
CA GLU A 36 -21.71 2.63 7.40
C GLU A 36 -21.55 1.88 8.71
N GLN A 37 -22.64 1.28 9.17
CA GLN A 37 -22.65 0.44 10.37
C GLN A 37 -21.58 -0.63 10.28
N GLY A 38 -20.74 -0.72 11.30
CA GLY A 38 -19.67 -1.71 11.37
C GLY A 38 -18.40 -1.38 10.55
N ALA A 39 -18.36 -0.30 9.77
CA ALA A 39 -17.25 -0.01 8.86
C ALA A 39 -15.86 0.02 9.55
N GLY A 40 -15.80 0.44 10.81
CA GLY A 40 -14.54 0.53 11.57
C GLY A 40 -14.23 -0.65 12.47
N LEU A 41 -15.15 -1.62 12.63
CA LEU A 41 -15.04 -2.67 13.65
C LEU A 41 -13.76 -3.47 13.56
N GLU A 42 -13.42 -3.95 12.37
CA GLU A 42 -12.22 -4.76 12.13
C GLU A 42 -10.91 -3.97 12.34
N SER A 43 -10.98 -2.64 12.27
CA SER A 43 -9.87 -1.72 12.62
C SER A 43 -9.91 -1.28 14.10
N GLY A 44 -10.86 -1.81 14.90
CA GLY A 44 -11.00 -1.53 16.33
C GLY A 44 -11.69 -0.21 16.66
N PHE A 45 -12.57 0.28 15.76
CA PHE A 45 -13.39 1.48 15.99
C PHE A 45 -14.87 1.10 15.93
N SER A 46 -15.58 1.22 17.09
CA SER A 46 -16.99 0.90 17.17
C SER A 46 -17.87 2.00 16.57
N ASP A 47 -19.12 1.64 16.23
CA ASP A 47 -20.14 2.61 15.80
C ASP A 47 -20.40 3.68 16.88
N GLU A 48 -20.30 3.32 18.17
CA GLU A 48 -20.45 4.26 19.29
C GLU A 48 -19.32 5.30 19.28
N ALA A 49 -18.09 4.89 18.97
CA ALA A 49 -16.96 5.83 18.85
C ALA A 49 -17.18 6.84 17.70
N TYR A 50 -17.73 6.38 16.57
CA TYR A 50 -18.10 7.26 15.47
C TYR A 50 -19.27 8.19 15.83
N ARG A 51 -20.32 7.69 16.49
CA ARG A 51 -21.44 8.53 16.98
C ARG A 51 -20.95 9.57 18.00
N GLY A 52 -20.08 9.17 18.92
CA GLY A 52 -19.47 10.06 19.89
C GLY A 52 -18.65 11.19 19.25
N ALA A 53 -18.04 10.93 18.08
CA ALA A 53 -17.33 11.92 17.27
C ALA A 53 -18.26 12.78 16.39
N GLY A 54 -19.57 12.52 16.39
CA GLY A 54 -20.58 13.28 15.64
C GLY A 54 -20.99 12.72 14.28
N ALA A 55 -20.58 11.49 13.94
CA ALA A 55 -21.03 10.82 12.72
C ALA A 55 -22.48 10.32 12.83
N THR A 56 -23.17 10.29 11.71
CA THR A 56 -24.43 9.56 11.55
C THR A 56 -24.12 8.16 11.02
N ILE A 57 -24.50 7.12 11.78
CA ILE A 57 -24.36 5.73 11.34
C ILE A 57 -25.58 5.34 10.50
N LEU A 58 -25.32 4.85 9.29
CA LEU A 58 -26.34 4.34 8.37
C LEU A 58 -26.16 2.82 8.18
N PRO A 59 -27.25 2.05 8.07
CA PRO A 59 -27.16 0.59 8.01
C PRO A 59 -26.68 0.04 6.66
N ARG A 60 -26.69 0.85 5.58
CA ARG A 60 -26.39 0.38 4.22
C ARG A 60 -25.48 1.35 3.48
N ALA A 61 -24.47 0.82 2.79
CA ALA A 61 -23.61 1.59 1.90
C ALA A 61 -24.39 2.41 0.87
N ALA A 62 -25.43 1.84 0.26
CA ALA A 62 -26.24 2.50 -0.76
C ALA A 62 -26.85 3.84 -0.27
N ASP A 63 -27.26 3.90 1.02
CA ASP A 63 -27.80 5.14 1.60
C ASP A 63 -26.71 6.21 1.77
N ILE A 64 -25.46 5.79 2.00
CA ILE A 64 -24.30 6.67 2.09
C ILE A 64 -23.95 7.20 0.71
N TRP A 65 -23.80 6.30 -0.28
CA TRP A 65 -23.52 6.67 -1.66
C TRP A 65 -24.55 7.66 -2.22
N LEU A 66 -25.85 7.43 -1.91
CA LEU A 66 -26.94 8.29 -2.36
C LEU A 66 -26.87 9.71 -1.80
N LYS A 67 -26.43 9.88 -0.53
CA LYS A 67 -26.46 11.15 0.19
C LYS A 67 -25.16 11.93 0.16
N ALA A 68 -24.03 11.23 0.10
CA ALA A 68 -22.72 11.86 0.20
C ALA A 68 -22.36 12.64 -1.08
N GLU A 69 -21.73 13.78 -0.91
CA GLU A 69 -21.10 14.58 -1.97
C GLU A 69 -19.68 14.10 -2.23
N MET A 70 -19.01 13.57 -1.19
CA MET A 70 -17.69 12.96 -1.29
C MET A 70 -17.71 11.61 -0.58
N ILE A 71 -17.25 10.57 -1.27
CA ILE A 71 -16.99 9.25 -0.72
C ILE A 71 -15.48 9.10 -0.46
N ILE A 72 -15.13 8.63 0.74
CA ILE A 72 -13.76 8.26 1.09
C ILE A 72 -13.73 6.75 1.34
N LYS A 73 -12.85 6.05 0.62
CA LYS A 73 -12.62 4.60 0.74
C LYS A 73 -11.14 4.31 0.87
N VAL A 74 -10.81 3.08 1.22
CA VAL A 74 -9.45 2.55 1.13
C VAL A 74 -9.21 1.94 -0.25
N LYS A 75 -10.12 1.07 -0.71
CA LYS A 75 -10.02 0.40 -2.00
C LYS A 75 -11.01 0.96 -3.01
N GLU A 76 -10.72 0.67 -4.28
CA GLU A 76 -11.57 1.02 -5.41
C GLU A 76 -13.02 0.53 -5.21
N PRO A 77 -14.02 1.24 -5.75
CA PRO A 77 -15.38 0.75 -5.79
C PRO A 77 -15.45 -0.58 -6.55
N VAL A 78 -16.08 -1.58 -5.95
CA VAL A 78 -16.30 -2.89 -6.57
C VAL A 78 -17.62 -2.91 -7.35
N GLU A 79 -17.83 -3.93 -8.17
CA GLU A 79 -18.94 -4.04 -9.12
C GLU A 79 -20.31 -3.75 -8.51
N HIS A 80 -20.55 -4.18 -7.25
CA HIS A 80 -21.79 -3.90 -6.53
C HIS A 80 -21.98 -2.42 -6.15
N GLU A 81 -20.90 -1.65 -6.08
CA GLU A 81 -20.93 -0.23 -5.74
C GLU A 81 -21.09 0.67 -6.97
N TRP A 82 -20.73 0.18 -8.17
CA TRP A 82 -20.77 1.00 -9.40
C TRP A 82 -22.12 1.64 -9.68
N PRO A 83 -23.27 0.94 -9.52
CA PRO A 83 -24.58 1.55 -9.71
C PRO A 83 -24.91 2.67 -8.70
N CYS A 84 -24.16 2.77 -7.61
CA CYS A 84 -24.37 3.78 -6.58
C CYS A 84 -23.58 5.07 -6.84
N MET A 85 -22.57 5.02 -7.73
CA MET A 85 -21.79 6.20 -8.12
C MET A 85 -22.64 7.19 -8.89
N ARG A 86 -22.47 8.50 -8.62
CA ARG A 86 -23.30 9.55 -9.21
C ARG A 86 -22.47 10.65 -9.86
N GLU A 87 -22.97 11.21 -10.95
CA GLU A 87 -22.33 12.32 -11.65
C GLU A 87 -21.94 13.47 -10.68
N GLY A 88 -20.70 13.93 -10.81
CA GLY A 88 -20.15 15.02 -9.99
C GLY A 88 -19.76 14.66 -8.56
N GLN A 89 -20.10 13.44 -8.07
CA GLN A 89 -19.68 12.96 -6.76
C GLN A 89 -18.17 12.75 -6.72
N VAL A 90 -17.50 13.25 -5.69
CA VAL A 90 -16.06 12.99 -5.50
C VAL A 90 -15.86 11.62 -4.87
N VAL A 91 -14.98 10.82 -5.43
CA VAL A 91 -14.53 9.56 -4.82
C VAL A 91 -13.02 9.63 -4.63
N PHE A 92 -12.57 9.59 -3.37
CA PHE A 92 -11.18 9.70 -2.98
C PHE A 92 -10.71 8.39 -2.33
N THR A 93 -9.90 7.61 -3.04
CA THR A 93 -9.50 6.24 -2.68
C THR A 93 -8.29 5.78 -3.50
N TYR A 94 -7.75 4.58 -3.21
CA TYR A 94 -6.93 3.85 -4.18
C TYR A 94 -7.82 3.30 -5.29
N PHE A 95 -7.54 3.62 -6.54
CA PHE A 95 -8.30 3.12 -7.69
C PHE A 95 -7.61 1.98 -8.43
N HIS A 96 -6.29 2.06 -8.58
CA HIS A 96 -5.51 1.08 -9.36
C HIS A 96 -6.07 0.88 -10.77
N PHE A 97 -6.48 1.95 -11.45
CA PHE A 97 -7.19 1.90 -12.74
C PHE A 97 -6.54 1.00 -13.77
N ALA A 98 -5.21 1.06 -13.93
CA ALA A 98 -4.48 0.27 -14.91
C ALA A 98 -4.62 -1.26 -14.71
N ALA A 99 -5.11 -1.72 -13.57
CA ALA A 99 -5.33 -3.13 -13.26
C ALA A 99 -6.73 -3.64 -13.70
N SER A 100 -7.69 -2.72 -14.01
CA SER A 100 -9.08 -3.10 -14.32
C SER A 100 -9.72 -2.17 -15.33
N GLU A 101 -9.88 -2.66 -16.56
CA GLU A 101 -10.60 -1.93 -17.60
C GLU A 101 -12.09 -1.77 -17.27
N SER A 102 -12.72 -2.80 -16.68
CA SER A 102 -14.13 -2.76 -16.28
C SER A 102 -14.42 -1.67 -15.25
N LEU A 103 -13.59 -1.55 -14.21
CA LEU A 103 -13.67 -0.46 -13.25
C LEU A 103 -13.50 0.90 -13.93
N THR A 104 -12.48 1.03 -14.80
CA THR A 104 -12.18 2.28 -15.48
C THR A 104 -13.39 2.75 -16.31
N ARG A 105 -14.02 1.84 -17.07
CA ARG A 105 -15.23 2.14 -17.83
C ARG A 105 -16.42 2.49 -16.94
N ALA A 106 -16.66 1.73 -15.87
CA ALA A 106 -17.74 2.04 -14.92
C ALA A 106 -17.57 3.42 -14.27
N VAL A 107 -16.34 3.82 -13.94
CA VAL A 107 -16.05 5.16 -13.40
C VAL A 107 -16.25 6.25 -14.46
N ILE A 108 -15.88 6.03 -15.72
CA ILE A 108 -16.15 6.95 -16.82
C ILE A 108 -17.67 7.14 -16.99
N ASP A 109 -18.41 6.02 -17.06
CA ASP A 109 -19.86 6.04 -17.31
C ASP A 109 -20.66 6.67 -16.17
N SER A 110 -20.17 6.56 -14.92
CA SER A 110 -20.81 7.14 -13.73
C SER A 110 -20.72 8.66 -13.65
N GLY A 111 -19.74 9.28 -14.34
CA GLY A 111 -19.51 10.73 -14.28
C GLY A 111 -18.98 11.26 -12.95
N ILE A 112 -18.44 10.41 -12.07
CA ILE A 112 -17.81 10.87 -10.81
C ILE A 112 -16.55 11.68 -11.07
N VAL A 113 -16.06 12.35 -10.02
CA VAL A 113 -14.72 12.91 -9.94
C VAL A 113 -13.85 11.91 -9.17
N ALA A 114 -13.05 11.12 -9.89
CA ALA A 114 -12.20 10.11 -9.32
C ALA A 114 -10.82 10.70 -8.98
N MET A 115 -10.52 10.74 -7.70
CA MET A 115 -9.25 11.21 -7.14
C MET A 115 -8.50 10.03 -6.53
N ALA A 116 -7.41 9.62 -7.17
CA ALA A 116 -6.66 8.43 -6.79
C ALA A 116 -5.56 8.78 -5.78
N TYR A 117 -5.51 8.06 -4.66
CA TYR A 117 -4.45 8.21 -3.65
C TYR A 117 -3.06 7.99 -4.25
N GLU A 118 -2.94 6.98 -5.12
CA GLU A 118 -1.66 6.56 -5.71
C GLU A 118 -1.09 7.52 -6.74
N THR A 119 -1.85 8.54 -7.17
CA THR A 119 -1.39 9.55 -8.12
C THR A 119 -1.23 10.94 -7.51
N VAL A 120 -1.60 11.12 -6.23
CA VAL A 120 -1.21 12.32 -5.47
C VAL A 120 0.30 12.33 -5.34
N GLN A 121 0.97 13.33 -5.94
CA GLN A 121 2.43 13.36 -6.05
C GLN A 121 2.99 14.72 -5.67
N LEU A 122 3.98 14.73 -4.77
CA LEU A 122 4.71 15.93 -4.37
C LEU A 122 5.67 16.38 -5.47
N PRO A 123 6.11 17.66 -5.47
CA PRO A 123 7.03 18.18 -6.50
C PRO A 123 8.36 17.41 -6.64
N ALA A 124 8.82 16.77 -5.57
CA ALA A 124 10.02 15.93 -5.57
C ALA A 124 9.79 14.52 -6.12
N GLY A 125 8.55 14.21 -6.57
CA GLY A 125 8.18 12.90 -7.12
C GLY A 125 7.68 11.89 -6.10
N GLU A 126 7.67 12.23 -4.81
CA GLU A 126 7.17 11.36 -3.74
C GLU A 126 5.66 11.16 -3.84
N LEU A 127 5.20 9.95 -3.50
CA LEU A 127 3.79 9.56 -3.48
C LEU A 127 3.32 9.44 -2.02
N PRO A 128 2.95 10.56 -1.37
CA PRO A 128 2.77 10.64 0.09
C PRO A 128 1.68 9.72 0.62
N LEU A 129 0.70 9.37 -0.21
CA LEU A 129 -0.41 8.51 0.21
C LEU A 129 -0.11 7.01 0.01
N LEU A 130 0.96 6.65 -0.75
CA LEU A 130 1.47 5.27 -0.82
C LEU A 130 2.48 4.96 0.29
N ILE A 131 3.20 5.97 0.78
CA ILE A 131 4.26 5.80 1.80
C ILE A 131 3.78 5.00 3.01
N PRO A 132 2.64 5.32 3.68
CA PRO A 132 2.23 4.61 4.90
C PRO A 132 2.04 3.10 4.70
N MET A 133 1.48 2.70 3.56
CA MET A 133 1.28 1.28 3.27
C MET A 133 2.60 0.57 2.93
N SER A 134 3.52 1.27 2.29
CA SER A 134 4.87 0.77 2.06
C SER A 134 5.67 0.61 3.36
N GLU A 135 5.49 1.50 4.33
CA GLU A 135 6.09 1.38 5.66
C GLU A 135 5.56 0.17 6.43
N VAL A 136 4.23 0.00 6.44
CA VAL A 136 3.58 -1.16 7.07
C VAL A 136 4.05 -2.46 6.40
N ALA A 137 4.03 -2.52 5.06
CA ALA A 137 4.44 -3.72 4.32
C ALA A 137 5.90 -4.09 4.58
N GLY A 138 6.82 -3.11 4.59
CA GLY A 138 8.23 -3.35 4.90
C GLY A 138 8.46 -3.93 6.30
N ARG A 139 7.72 -3.43 7.29
CA ARG A 139 7.78 -3.94 8.67
C ARG A 139 7.18 -5.34 8.78
N MET A 140 6.04 -5.57 8.16
CA MET A 140 5.39 -6.89 8.13
C MET A 140 6.26 -7.93 7.42
N ALA A 141 7.00 -7.56 6.38
CA ALA A 141 7.89 -8.49 5.67
C ALA A 141 8.90 -9.16 6.61
N VAL A 142 9.41 -8.42 7.58
CA VAL A 142 10.32 -8.99 8.60
C VAL A 142 9.57 -9.84 9.61
N GLN A 143 8.39 -9.39 10.07
CA GLN A 143 7.56 -10.14 11.01
C GLN A 143 7.18 -11.50 10.45
N GLU A 144 6.66 -11.55 9.23
CA GLU A 144 6.27 -12.79 8.57
C GLU A 144 7.50 -13.62 8.18
N GLY A 145 8.56 -13.00 7.69
CA GLY A 145 9.83 -13.67 7.39
C GLY A 145 10.40 -14.39 8.62
N ALA A 146 10.45 -13.72 9.77
CA ALA A 146 10.92 -14.29 11.02
C ALA A 146 10.05 -15.49 11.48
N LYS A 147 8.73 -15.36 11.37
CA LYS A 147 7.78 -16.43 11.69
C LYS A 147 8.01 -17.68 10.83
N TYR A 148 8.15 -17.50 9.51
CA TYR A 148 8.32 -18.63 8.60
C TYR A 148 9.73 -19.25 8.61
N LEU A 149 10.72 -18.61 9.26
CA LEU A 149 11.99 -19.26 9.58
C LEU A 149 11.86 -20.31 10.68
N GLU A 150 10.81 -20.29 11.49
CA GLU A 150 10.58 -21.29 12.52
C GLU A 150 10.32 -22.68 11.93
N LYS A 151 10.85 -23.72 12.58
CA LYS A 151 10.74 -25.12 12.11
C LYS A 151 9.31 -25.61 12.01
N VAL A 152 8.42 -25.14 12.86
CA VAL A 152 6.99 -25.49 12.87
C VAL A 152 6.24 -25.04 11.61
N TYR A 153 6.76 -24.04 10.92
CA TYR A 153 6.23 -23.55 9.66
C TYR A 153 7.01 -24.02 8.43
N GLY A 154 7.93 -24.98 8.61
CA GLY A 154 8.76 -25.57 7.54
C GLY A 154 10.11 -24.87 7.33
N GLY A 155 10.40 -23.80 8.06
CA GLY A 155 11.65 -23.05 7.98
C GLY A 155 12.89 -23.79 8.45
N SER A 156 14.04 -23.14 8.29
CA SER A 156 15.35 -23.68 8.68
C SER A 156 15.54 -23.82 10.20
N GLY A 157 14.67 -23.21 11.03
CA GLY A 157 14.77 -23.21 12.48
C GLY A 157 15.74 -22.16 13.03
N VAL A 158 15.95 -21.07 12.28
CA VAL A 158 16.85 -19.97 12.66
C VAL A 158 16.07 -18.89 13.39
N LEU A 159 16.57 -18.45 14.56
CA LEU A 159 16.08 -17.28 15.27
C LEU A 159 16.73 -16.01 14.70
N LEU A 160 15.91 -15.02 14.32
CA LEU A 160 16.38 -13.85 13.58
C LEU A 160 17.52 -13.09 14.29
N GLY A 161 17.39 -12.87 15.60
CA GLY A 161 18.38 -12.13 16.40
C GLY A 161 19.51 -12.99 16.98
N GLY A 162 19.52 -14.31 16.77
CA GLY A 162 20.43 -15.21 17.46
C GLY A 162 20.27 -15.17 19.00
N VAL A 163 21.24 -15.69 19.71
CA VAL A 163 21.37 -15.61 21.18
C VAL A 163 22.85 -15.56 21.56
N PRO A 164 23.23 -15.20 22.81
CA PRO A 164 24.63 -15.24 23.23
C PRO A 164 25.28 -16.58 22.93
N GLY A 165 26.35 -16.57 22.12
CA GLY A 165 27.05 -17.76 21.63
C GLY A 165 26.53 -18.31 20.29
N VAL A 166 25.46 -17.77 19.72
CA VAL A 166 24.93 -18.16 18.40
C VAL A 166 24.72 -16.88 17.57
N LEU A 167 25.26 -16.88 16.35
CA LEU A 167 25.14 -15.76 15.43
C LEU A 167 23.67 -15.48 15.05
N PRO A 168 23.31 -14.21 14.77
CA PRO A 168 22.01 -13.86 14.22
C PRO A 168 21.86 -14.36 12.77
N ALA A 169 20.62 -14.32 12.28
CA ALA A 169 20.29 -14.59 10.89
C ALA A 169 20.85 -13.52 9.95
N GLU A 170 21.14 -13.94 8.72
CA GLU A 170 21.50 -13.08 7.60
C GLU A 170 20.25 -12.67 6.82
N VAL A 171 19.94 -11.39 6.77
CA VAL A 171 18.78 -10.84 6.06
C VAL A 171 19.24 -10.05 4.85
N LEU A 172 18.82 -10.47 3.67
CA LEU A 172 19.07 -9.75 2.42
C LEU A 172 17.83 -8.95 2.01
N ILE A 173 18.01 -7.65 1.80
CA ILE A 173 16.94 -6.76 1.31
C ILE A 173 17.31 -6.23 -0.08
N ILE A 174 16.44 -6.43 -1.05
CA ILE A 174 16.63 -6.03 -2.44
C ILE A 174 15.77 -4.80 -2.72
N GLY A 175 16.38 -3.63 -2.78
CA GLY A 175 15.74 -2.32 -2.94
C GLY A 175 15.73 -1.49 -1.65
N GLY A 176 16.31 -0.29 -1.69
CA GLY A 176 16.43 0.65 -0.56
C GLY A 176 15.33 1.71 -0.49
N GLY A 177 14.18 1.49 -1.16
CA GLY A 177 13.02 2.38 -1.11
C GLY A 177 12.37 2.45 0.29
N VAL A 178 11.12 2.91 0.35
CA VAL A 178 10.36 3.01 1.63
C VAL A 178 10.22 1.62 2.28
N VAL A 179 9.81 0.63 1.50
CA VAL A 179 9.63 -0.77 1.95
C VAL A 179 10.95 -1.31 2.52
N GLY A 180 12.03 -1.27 1.72
CA GLY A 180 13.31 -1.86 2.12
C GLY A 180 13.96 -1.15 3.32
N ALA A 181 13.88 0.17 3.39
CA ALA A 181 14.39 0.92 4.55
C ALA A 181 13.64 0.56 5.84
N ASN A 182 12.31 0.37 5.78
CA ASN A 182 11.52 -0.05 6.93
C ASN A 182 11.79 -1.52 7.30
N ALA A 183 11.96 -2.40 6.31
CA ALA A 183 12.37 -3.78 6.55
C ALA A 183 13.76 -3.82 7.22
N ALA A 184 14.74 -3.04 6.75
CA ALA A 184 16.07 -2.97 7.33
C ALA A 184 16.04 -2.52 8.81
N LYS A 185 15.26 -1.47 9.11
CA LYS A 185 15.09 -1.00 10.49
C LYS A 185 14.50 -2.08 11.40
N MET A 186 13.52 -2.83 10.92
CA MET A 186 12.88 -3.88 11.73
C MET A 186 13.79 -5.08 11.91
N ALA A 187 14.42 -5.58 10.84
CA ALA A 187 15.32 -6.74 10.92
C ALA A 187 16.53 -6.44 11.82
N ALA A 188 17.15 -5.28 11.65
CA ALA A 188 18.24 -4.82 12.49
C ALA A 188 17.82 -4.61 13.95
N GLY A 189 16.61 -4.05 14.19
CA GLY A 189 16.04 -3.89 15.53
C GLY A 189 15.75 -5.21 16.24
N LEU A 190 15.49 -6.29 15.50
CA LEU A 190 15.38 -7.66 16.02
C LEU A 190 16.75 -8.32 16.21
N GLY A 191 17.85 -7.64 15.89
CA GLY A 191 19.21 -8.11 16.09
C GLY A 191 19.82 -8.90 14.91
N ALA A 192 19.16 -8.96 13.77
CA ALA A 192 19.69 -9.61 12.57
C ALA A 192 20.91 -8.86 12.00
N HIS A 193 21.75 -9.57 11.27
CA HIS A 193 22.72 -8.96 10.36
C HIS A 193 22.03 -8.71 9.02
N VAL A 194 22.03 -7.46 8.55
CA VAL A 194 21.24 -7.05 7.37
C VAL A 194 22.16 -6.56 6.27
N THR A 195 21.97 -7.06 5.05
CA THR A 195 22.53 -6.45 3.84
C THR A 195 21.42 -5.88 2.96
N LEU A 196 21.49 -4.59 2.66
CA LEU A 196 20.52 -3.90 1.80
C LEU A 196 21.18 -3.52 0.47
N LEU A 197 20.57 -3.93 -0.64
CA LEU A 197 21.02 -3.63 -2.00
C LEU A 197 20.18 -2.50 -2.62
N ASP A 198 20.85 -1.50 -3.24
CA ASP A 198 20.20 -0.51 -4.09
C ASP A 198 21.11 -0.09 -5.26
N LEU A 199 20.53 0.42 -6.35
CA LEU A 199 21.26 0.94 -7.51
C LEU A 199 21.70 2.39 -7.32
N SER A 200 21.02 3.15 -6.48
CA SER A 200 21.29 4.57 -6.25
C SER A 200 22.35 4.75 -5.17
N LEU A 201 23.52 5.25 -5.53
CA LEU A 201 24.57 5.57 -4.55
C LEU A 201 24.15 6.68 -3.59
N ASP A 202 23.34 7.63 -4.04
CA ASP A 202 22.84 8.70 -3.15
C ASP A 202 21.86 8.12 -2.11
N ARG A 203 21.02 7.16 -2.53
CA ARG A 203 20.15 6.42 -1.59
C ARG A 203 20.97 5.60 -0.61
N LEU A 204 22.00 4.90 -1.07
CA LEU A 204 22.89 4.13 -0.20
C LEU A 204 23.61 5.03 0.81
N ARG A 205 24.12 6.20 0.41
CA ARG A 205 24.72 7.18 1.33
C ARG A 205 23.74 7.59 2.44
N TYR A 206 22.53 8.00 2.04
CA TYR A 206 21.50 8.36 3.00
C TYR A 206 21.17 7.21 3.96
N LEU A 207 21.04 5.98 3.44
CA LEU A 207 20.71 4.81 4.27
C LEU A 207 21.86 4.44 5.22
N ALA A 208 23.11 4.58 4.80
CA ALA A 208 24.27 4.38 5.65
C ALA A 208 24.30 5.34 6.88
N ASP A 209 23.79 6.57 6.69
CA ASP A 209 23.73 7.57 7.76
C ASP A 209 22.57 7.33 8.75
N VAL A 210 21.45 6.75 8.30
CA VAL A 210 20.21 6.68 9.09
C VAL A 210 19.86 5.29 9.60
N LEU A 211 20.52 4.23 9.13
CA LEU A 211 20.33 2.86 9.58
C LEU A 211 21.32 2.50 10.69
N SER A 212 20.99 1.46 11.47
CA SER A 212 21.84 1.00 12.57
C SER A 212 23.11 0.29 12.06
N PRO A 213 24.18 0.21 12.88
CA PRO A 213 25.48 -0.34 12.48
C PRO A 213 25.49 -1.80 12.03
N ASN A 214 24.44 -2.57 12.32
CA ASN A 214 24.27 -3.95 11.86
C ASN A 214 23.56 -4.04 10.49
N VAL A 215 23.51 -2.94 9.75
CA VAL A 215 23.00 -2.89 8.38
C VAL A 215 24.13 -2.47 7.44
N ASP A 216 24.55 -3.37 6.58
CA ASP A 216 25.43 -3.08 5.47
C ASP A 216 24.63 -2.62 4.26
N VAL A 217 25.03 -1.51 3.66
CA VAL A 217 24.45 -1.02 2.40
C VAL A 217 25.41 -1.32 1.24
N LEU A 218 24.92 -1.97 0.19
CA LEU A 218 25.76 -2.48 -0.88
C LEU A 218 25.17 -2.14 -2.26
N TYR A 219 26.02 -1.81 -3.23
CA TYR A 219 25.58 -1.52 -4.58
C TYR A 219 24.97 -2.77 -5.25
N SER A 220 23.77 -2.61 -5.80
CA SER A 220 23.05 -3.71 -6.44
C SER A 220 23.65 -4.04 -7.80
N ASN A 221 24.30 -5.18 -7.88
CA ASN A 221 24.73 -5.82 -9.12
C ASN A 221 24.58 -7.33 -9.00
N ARG A 222 24.71 -8.04 -10.12
CA ARG A 222 24.51 -9.49 -10.15
C ARG A 222 25.48 -10.25 -9.23
N HIS A 223 26.74 -9.85 -9.16
CA HIS A 223 27.74 -10.49 -8.32
C HIS A 223 27.38 -10.36 -6.84
N ASN A 224 27.16 -9.13 -6.37
CA ASN A 224 26.81 -8.86 -4.98
C ASN A 224 25.50 -9.57 -4.57
N LEU A 225 24.49 -9.55 -5.45
CA LEU A 225 23.24 -10.25 -5.20
C LEU A 225 23.47 -11.75 -4.96
N LEU A 226 24.23 -12.44 -5.84
CA LEU A 226 24.48 -13.88 -5.70
C LEU A 226 25.32 -14.23 -4.47
N GLU A 227 26.30 -13.40 -4.13
CA GLU A 227 27.11 -13.55 -2.92
C GLU A 227 26.26 -13.46 -1.64
N GLN A 228 25.31 -12.52 -1.61
CA GLN A 228 24.45 -12.36 -0.44
C GLN A 228 23.33 -13.42 -0.38
N LEU A 229 22.81 -13.87 -1.52
CA LEU A 229 21.84 -14.97 -1.57
C LEU A 229 22.38 -16.27 -0.93
N ARG A 230 23.67 -16.57 -1.09
CA ARG A 230 24.30 -17.76 -0.47
C ARG A 230 24.28 -17.73 1.06
N LYS A 231 24.30 -16.53 1.63
CA LYS A 231 24.36 -16.34 3.09
C LYS A 231 22.98 -16.19 3.70
N ALA A 232 22.00 -15.69 2.92
CA ALA A 232 20.71 -15.29 3.41
C ALA A 232 19.89 -16.43 4.02
N ASP A 233 19.32 -16.16 5.18
CA ASP A 233 18.27 -16.95 5.81
C ASP A 233 16.90 -16.37 5.45
N LEU A 234 16.80 -15.02 5.30
CA LEU A 234 15.62 -14.30 4.87
C LEU A 234 15.97 -13.34 3.72
N VAL A 235 15.22 -13.40 2.63
CA VAL A 235 15.33 -12.46 1.51
C VAL A 235 14.04 -11.64 1.41
N ILE A 236 14.14 -10.31 1.35
CA ILE A 236 13.01 -9.42 1.19
C ILE A 236 13.12 -8.68 -0.15
N GLY A 237 12.18 -8.95 -1.05
CA GLY A 237 12.01 -8.24 -2.31
C GLY A 237 11.24 -6.94 -2.09
N ALA A 238 11.90 -5.80 -2.31
CA ALA A 238 11.37 -4.46 -2.05
C ALA A 238 11.58 -3.51 -3.24
N VAL A 239 11.68 -4.04 -4.46
CA VAL A 239 11.87 -3.24 -5.68
C VAL A 239 10.52 -2.90 -6.29
N LEU A 240 10.22 -1.61 -6.32
CA LEU A 240 9.03 -1.05 -6.94
C LEU A 240 9.45 -0.05 -8.01
N LEU A 241 8.94 -0.25 -9.23
CA LEU A 241 9.07 0.72 -10.33
C LEU A 241 7.70 1.33 -10.58
N PRO A 242 7.51 2.64 -10.32
CA PRO A 242 6.23 3.30 -10.57
C PRO A 242 5.76 3.10 -12.02
N GLY A 243 4.56 2.55 -12.20
CA GLY A 243 3.98 2.33 -13.54
C GLY A 243 4.58 1.20 -14.38
N ALA A 244 5.54 0.42 -13.84
CA ALA A 244 6.17 -0.67 -14.57
C ALA A 244 6.26 -1.95 -13.73
N LYS A 245 6.38 -3.10 -14.40
CA LYS A 245 6.65 -4.37 -13.71
C LYS A 245 8.07 -4.37 -13.17
N ALA A 246 8.26 -4.89 -11.95
CA ALA A 246 9.58 -5.07 -11.36
C ALA A 246 10.43 -6.05 -12.23
N PRO A 247 11.73 -5.78 -12.42
CA PRO A 247 12.61 -6.71 -13.09
C PRO A 247 12.82 -7.98 -12.24
N LYS A 248 12.93 -9.14 -12.89
CA LYS A 248 13.23 -10.39 -12.20
C LYS A 248 14.72 -10.45 -11.84
N LEU A 249 15.05 -10.04 -10.63
CA LEU A 249 16.42 -9.96 -10.11
C LEU A 249 16.92 -11.31 -9.60
N VAL A 250 16.09 -12.05 -8.87
CA VAL A 250 16.39 -13.42 -8.42
C VAL A 250 15.71 -14.39 -9.36
N ARG A 251 16.51 -15.19 -10.05
CA ARG A 251 16.07 -16.20 -11.00
C ARG A 251 15.80 -17.53 -10.31
N ARG A 252 15.04 -18.41 -10.94
CA ARG A 252 14.77 -19.75 -10.38
C ARG A 252 16.06 -20.52 -10.07
N ASP A 253 17.04 -20.48 -10.98
CA ASP A 253 18.31 -21.17 -10.78
C ASP A 253 19.13 -20.65 -9.59
N ASP A 254 18.90 -19.39 -9.17
CA ASP A 254 19.59 -18.79 -8.05
C ASP A 254 19.12 -19.36 -6.72
N LEU A 255 17.92 -19.93 -6.66
CA LEU A 255 17.39 -20.57 -5.43
C LEU A 255 18.29 -21.72 -4.96
N LYS A 256 18.99 -22.39 -5.88
CA LYS A 256 19.96 -23.44 -5.57
C LYS A 256 21.16 -22.96 -4.75
N LEU A 257 21.40 -21.65 -4.70
CA LEU A 257 22.46 -21.05 -3.89
C LEU A 257 22.01 -20.80 -2.45
N MET A 258 20.70 -20.72 -2.22
CA MET A 258 20.14 -20.43 -0.90
C MET A 258 20.16 -21.67 0.00
N LYS A 259 20.12 -21.43 1.30
CA LYS A 259 20.04 -22.50 2.30
C LYS A 259 18.64 -23.12 2.28
N PRO A 260 18.48 -24.46 2.31
CA PRO A 260 17.17 -25.09 2.44
C PRO A 260 16.40 -24.59 3.67
N GLY A 261 15.12 -24.31 3.51
CA GLY A 261 14.27 -23.74 4.56
C GLY A 261 14.46 -22.24 4.79
N SER A 262 15.24 -21.54 3.94
CA SER A 262 15.26 -20.09 3.89
C SER A 262 13.91 -19.55 3.43
N VAL A 263 13.65 -18.27 3.74
CA VAL A 263 12.38 -17.60 3.42
C VAL A 263 12.60 -16.45 2.44
N ILE A 264 11.76 -16.36 1.45
CA ILE A 264 11.64 -15.20 0.56
C ILE A 264 10.30 -14.52 0.85
N VAL A 265 10.33 -13.21 1.12
CA VAL A 265 9.15 -12.35 1.21
C VAL A 265 9.23 -11.33 0.08
N ASP A 266 8.33 -11.37 -0.90
CA ASP A 266 8.32 -10.38 -1.98
C ASP A 266 7.15 -9.41 -1.81
N VAL A 267 7.46 -8.21 -1.33
CA VAL A 267 6.46 -7.15 -1.09
C VAL A 267 5.96 -6.54 -2.39
N ALA A 268 6.74 -6.64 -3.47
CA ALA A 268 6.40 -6.09 -4.77
C ALA A 268 5.50 -7.01 -5.61
N VAL A 269 4.96 -8.08 -5.04
CA VAL A 269 4.19 -9.12 -5.76
C VAL A 269 3.00 -8.56 -6.54
N ASP A 270 2.32 -7.52 -6.03
CA ASP A 270 1.20 -6.86 -6.70
C ASP A 270 1.59 -6.24 -8.06
N GLN A 271 2.88 -5.95 -8.24
CA GLN A 271 3.47 -5.43 -9.48
C GLN A 271 4.35 -6.50 -10.18
N GLY A 272 4.05 -7.76 -9.95
CA GLY A 272 4.72 -8.89 -10.55
C GLY A 272 5.93 -9.42 -9.77
N GLY A 273 6.41 -8.71 -8.73
CA GLY A 273 7.52 -9.12 -7.88
C GLY A 273 8.90 -9.12 -8.56
N CYS A 274 9.96 -9.03 -7.77
CA CYS A 274 11.34 -9.06 -8.26
C CYS A 274 11.99 -10.46 -8.23
N ILE A 275 11.27 -11.47 -7.76
CA ILE A 275 11.69 -12.88 -7.74
C ILE A 275 10.98 -13.60 -8.89
N GLU A 276 11.69 -14.41 -9.67
CA GLU A 276 11.11 -15.08 -10.85
C GLU A 276 10.01 -16.09 -10.47
N THR A 277 10.22 -16.82 -9.38
CA THR A 277 9.32 -17.86 -8.88
C THR A 277 8.14 -17.34 -8.08
N ILE A 278 8.06 -16.00 -7.87
CA ILE A 278 7.01 -15.42 -7.05
C ILE A 278 5.65 -15.43 -7.74
N LYS A 279 4.61 -15.75 -7.00
CA LYS A 279 3.20 -15.66 -7.42
C LYS A 279 2.37 -15.18 -6.24
N PRO A 280 1.31 -14.37 -6.48
CA PRO A 280 0.47 -13.86 -5.42
C PRO A 280 -0.14 -14.97 -4.57
N THR A 281 -0.21 -14.73 -3.26
CA THR A 281 -0.87 -15.56 -2.26
C THR A 281 -1.88 -14.73 -1.48
N THR A 282 -2.63 -15.38 -0.57
CA THR A 282 -3.65 -14.74 0.27
C THR A 282 -3.27 -14.86 1.74
N HIS A 283 -3.92 -14.07 2.60
CA HIS A 283 -3.72 -14.18 4.06
C HIS A 283 -4.12 -15.56 4.63
N GLU A 284 -5.06 -16.28 3.98
CA GLU A 284 -5.46 -17.64 4.38
C GLU A 284 -4.41 -18.69 4.01
N ASN A 285 -3.79 -18.54 2.83
CA ASN A 285 -2.77 -19.45 2.32
C ASN A 285 -1.53 -18.64 1.92
N PRO A 286 -0.74 -18.14 2.89
CA PRO A 286 0.23 -17.09 2.67
C PRO A 286 1.55 -17.54 2.04
N VAL A 287 1.85 -18.85 2.10
CA VAL A 287 3.14 -19.39 1.66
C VAL A 287 3.01 -20.60 0.73
N TYR A 288 4.03 -20.82 -0.06
CA TYR A 288 4.30 -22.06 -0.80
C TYR A 288 5.81 -22.32 -0.86
N VAL A 289 6.20 -23.51 -1.26
CA VAL A 289 7.61 -23.92 -1.33
C VAL A 289 8.02 -24.16 -2.78
N VAL A 290 9.18 -23.64 -3.16
CA VAL A 290 9.85 -23.93 -4.44
C VAL A 290 11.31 -24.22 -4.16
N ASP A 291 11.81 -25.37 -4.61
CA ASP A 291 13.21 -25.79 -4.49
C ASP A 291 13.72 -25.64 -3.03
N ASP A 292 12.93 -26.14 -2.06
CA ASP A 292 13.14 -26.08 -0.60
C ASP A 292 13.19 -24.66 0.02
N ILE A 293 12.78 -23.63 -0.72
CA ILE A 293 12.69 -22.23 -0.26
C ILE A 293 11.23 -21.84 -0.06
N ILE A 294 10.91 -21.30 1.12
CA ILE A 294 9.57 -20.82 1.45
C ILE A 294 9.35 -19.46 0.80
N HIS A 295 8.24 -19.30 0.07
CA HIS A 295 7.84 -18.06 -0.57
C HIS A 295 6.61 -17.50 0.12
N TYR A 296 6.72 -16.31 0.69
CA TYR A 296 5.61 -15.50 1.20
C TYR A 296 5.35 -14.35 0.22
N ALA A 297 4.14 -14.27 -0.30
CA ALA A 297 3.81 -13.30 -1.36
C ALA A 297 2.36 -12.82 -1.26
N VAL A 298 1.91 -12.52 -0.03
CA VAL A 298 0.54 -12.09 0.22
C VAL A 298 0.30 -10.72 -0.43
N ALA A 299 -0.64 -10.70 -1.37
CA ALA A 299 -1.16 -9.46 -1.91
C ALA A 299 -1.86 -8.65 -0.81
N ASN A 300 -1.70 -7.33 -0.82
CA ASN A 300 -2.29 -6.46 0.20
C ASN A 300 -1.82 -6.80 1.65
N MET A 301 -0.54 -7.07 1.85
CA MET A 301 0.03 -7.32 3.19
C MET A 301 -0.49 -6.38 4.29
N PRO A 302 -0.59 -5.04 4.07
CA PRO A 302 -1.09 -4.11 5.09
C PRO A 302 -2.52 -4.39 5.57
N GLY A 303 -3.33 -5.09 4.78
CA GLY A 303 -4.68 -5.53 5.18
C GLY A 303 -4.67 -6.48 6.38
N GLY A 304 -3.58 -7.22 6.60
CA GLY A 304 -3.42 -8.15 7.73
C GLY A 304 -3.24 -7.47 9.09
N VAL A 305 -2.95 -6.18 9.14
CA VAL A 305 -2.83 -5.38 10.37
C VAL A 305 -3.71 -4.12 10.28
N PRO A 306 -5.04 -4.29 10.18
CA PRO A 306 -5.96 -3.23 9.75
C PRO A 306 -5.96 -2.03 10.70
N ARG A 307 -5.80 -2.22 12.01
CA ARG A 307 -5.74 -1.11 12.97
C ARG A 307 -4.55 -0.19 12.71
N THR A 308 -3.34 -0.76 12.58
CA THR A 308 -2.13 0.01 12.29
C THR A 308 -2.21 0.68 10.94
N SER A 309 -2.63 -0.07 9.93
CA SER A 309 -2.75 0.40 8.54
C SER A 309 -3.78 1.52 8.39
N THR A 310 -4.93 1.41 9.06
CA THR A 310 -5.96 2.46 9.08
C THR A 310 -5.41 3.75 9.68
N LEU A 311 -4.77 3.67 10.86
CA LEU A 311 -4.20 4.86 11.51
C LEU A 311 -3.10 5.49 10.64
N ALA A 312 -2.20 4.69 10.10
CA ALA A 312 -1.12 5.18 9.23
C ALA A 312 -1.66 5.84 7.95
N LEU A 313 -2.63 5.18 7.30
CA LEU A 313 -3.25 5.68 6.08
C LEU A 313 -4.02 6.98 6.34
N THR A 314 -4.90 6.98 7.35
CA THR A 314 -5.75 8.14 7.63
C THR A 314 -4.94 9.35 8.06
N ASN A 315 -3.82 9.18 8.77
CA ASN A 315 -2.91 10.29 9.09
C ASN A 315 -2.37 10.98 7.82
N ALA A 316 -2.17 10.22 6.73
CA ALA A 316 -1.68 10.77 5.47
C ALA A 316 -2.80 11.31 4.57
N THR A 317 -3.94 10.60 4.48
CA THR A 317 -5.04 10.95 3.58
C THR A 317 -5.94 12.05 4.12
N PHE A 318 -6.12 12.11 5.45
CA PHE A 318 -7.05 13.02 6.10
C PHE A 318 -6.79 14.52 5.80
N PRO A 319 -5.56 15.03 5.78
CA PRO A 319 -5.30 16.44 5.43
C PRO A 319 -5.84 16.81 4.04
N TYR A 320 -5.73 15.90 3.06
CA TYR A 320 -6.26 16.08 1.70
C TYR A 320 -7.79 15.98 1.69
N ALA A 321 -8.37 14.96 2.35
CA ALA A 321 -9.82 14.81 2.47
C ALA A 321 -10.47 16.03 3.13
N LYS A 322 -9.86 16.55 4.19
CA LYS A 322 -10.31 17.76 4.88
C LYS A 322 -10.27 19.00 3.97
N ARG A 323 -9.23 19.16 3.16
CA ARG A 323 -9.12 20.23 2.16
C ARG A 323 -10.20 20.11 1.10
N LEU A 324 -10.43 18.91 0.55
CA LEU A 324 -11.49 18.63 -0.39
C LEU A 324 -12.87 18.96 0.19
N ALA A 325 -13.13 18.59 1.43
CA ALA A 325 -14.38 18.89 2.12
C ALA A 325 -14.62 20.42 2.30
N ARG A 326 -13.56 21.16 2.65
CA ARG A 326 -13.63 22.60 2.92
C ARG A 326 -13.87 23.45 1.69
N THR A 327 -13.14 23.20 0.60
CA THR A 327 -13.09 24.12 -0.55
C THR A 327 -13.72 23.54 -1.81
N GLY A 328 -14.10 22.26 -1.78
CA GLY A 328 -14.50 21.51 -2.97
C GLY A 328 -13.28 21.14 -3.82
N TRP A 329 -13.41 20.10 -4.64
CA TRP A 329 -12.29 19.52 -5.38
C TRP A 329 -11.62 20.49 -6.36
N LYS A 330 -12.38 21.37 -7.03
CA LYS A 330 -11.81 22.34 -7.98
C LYS A 330 -10.86 23.31 -7.31
N GLN A 331 -11.29 23.96 -6.24
CA GLN A 331 -10.45 24.91 -5.53
C GLN A 331 -9.29 24.21 -4.82
N ALA A 332 -9.54 23.04 -4.21
CA ALA A 332 -8.50 22.25 -3.59
C ALA A 332 -7.37 21.89 -4.57
N CYS A 333 -7.69 21.52 -5.80
CA CYS A 333 -6.72 21.21 -6.84
C CYS A 333 -5.99 22.46 -7.39
N LYS A 334 -6.63 23.64 -7.40
CA LYS A 334 -5.95 24.92 -7.74
C LYS A 334 -4.91 25.30 -6.69
N ASP A 335 -5.23 25.06 -5.43
CA ASP A 335 -4.40 25.45 -4.29
C ASP A 335 -3.27 24.44 -4.00
N ASP A 336 -3.43 23.19 -4.45
CA ASP A 336 -2.50 22.09 -4.17
C ASP A 336 -2.13 21.30 -5.44
N PRO A 337 -0.94 21.56 -6.01
CA PRO A 337 -0.47 20.84 -7.19
C PRO A 337 -0.37 19.31 -6.99
N ALA A 338 -0.09 18.84 -5.77
CA ALA A 338 -0.03 17.41 -5.51
C ALA A 338 -1.43 16.78 -5.62
N LEU A 339 -2.44 17.45 -5.07
CA LEU A 339 -3.82 16.99 -5.15
C LEU A 339 -4.37 17.06 -6.59
N PHE A 340 -3.92 18.05 -7.39
CA PHE A 340 -4.26 18.15 -8.80
C PHE A 340 -3.80 16.90 -9.58
N LEU A 341 -2.62 16.36 -9.27
CA LEU A 341 -2.12 15.13 -9.87
C LEU A 341 -2.90 13.87 -9.43
N GLY A 342 -3.67 13.99 -8.34
CA GLY A 342 -4.60 12.95 -7.89
C GLY A 342 -5.82 12.76 -8.81
N LEU A 343 -6.13 13.69 -9.70
CA LEU A 343 -7.25 13.61 -10.62
C LEU A 343 -7.00 12.55 -11.71
N ASN A 344 -7.88 11.57 -11.82
CA ASN A 344 -7.77 10.51 -12.83
C ASN A 344 -8.91 10.51 -13.84
N VAL A 345 -10.15 10.69 -13.36
CA VAL A 345 -11.35 10.83 -14.21
C VAL A 345 -12.19 11.98 -13.68
N ILE A 346 -12.67 12.84 -14.58
CA ILE A 346 -13.54 13.96 -14.25
C ILE A 346 -14.76 13.93 -15.18
N GLN A 347 -15.94 13.68 -14.62
CA GLN A 347 -17.22 13.76 -15.33
C GLN A 347 -17.18 13.00 -16.68
N GLY A 348 -16.77 11.76 -16.65
CA GLY A 348 -16.71 10.88 -17.83
C GLY A 348 -15.47 11.05 -18.71
N LYS A 349 -14.52 11.92 -18.35
CA LYS A 349 -13.29 12.15 -19.12
C LYS A 349 -12.08 11.63 -18.36
N VAL A 350 -11.26 10.80 -19.00
CA VAL A 350 -9.95 10.38 -18.45
C VAL A 350 -8.99 11.56 -18.54
N VAL A 351 -8.39 11.93 -17.42
CA VAL A 351 -7.47 13.07 -17.33
C VAL A 351 -6.04 12.66 -16.93
N TYR A 352 -5.84 11.44 -16.46
CA TYR A 352 -4.52 10.91 -16.13
C TYR A 352 -3.96 10.11 -17.32
N PRO A 353 -2.85 10.55 -17.95
CA PRO A 353 -2.35 9.96 -19.20
C PRO A 353 -2.10 8.46 -19.13
N ALA A 354 -1.50 7.96 -18.04
CA ALA A 354 -1.18 6.54 -17.92
C ALA A 354 -2.43 5.64 -17.88
N VAL A 355 -3.57 6.13 -17.38
CA VAL A 355 -4.85 5.41 -17.42
C VAL A 355 -5.39 5.37 -18.86
N ALA A 356 -5.27 6.47 -19.59
CA ALA A 356 -5.68 6.53 -20.99
C ALA A 356 -4.83 5.59 -21.86
N GLU A 357 -3.52 5.60 -21.68
CA GLU A 357 -2.57 4.73 -22.42
C GLU A 357 -2.83 3.25 -22.15
N ALA A 358 -3.12 2.87 -20.90
CA ALA A 358 -3.33 1.48 -20.51
C ALA A 358 -4.46 0.80 -21.31
N PHE A 359 -5.47 1.57 -21.75
CA PHE A 359 -6.67 1.04 -22.43
C PHE A 359 -6.96 1.69 -23.80
N GLY A 360 -6.01 2.47 -24.33
CA GLY A 360 -6.20 3.16 -25.63
C GLY A 360 -7.34 4.18 -25.62
N LEU A 361 -7.58 4.84 -24.47
CA LEU A 361 -8.66 5.83 -24.29
C LEU A 361 -8.15 7.25 -24.60
N PRO A 362 -9.04 8.18 -25.00
CA PRO A 362 -8.67 9.58 -25.14
C PRO A 362 -8.35 10.20 -23.77
N SER A 363 -7.29 11.00 -23.70
CA SER A 363 -6.95 11.79 -22.53
C SER A 363 -7.35 13.25 -22.73
N THR A 364 -7.90 13.87 -21.69
CA THR A 364 -8.27 15.30 -21.66
C THR A 364 -7.35 16.04 -20.68
N ASP A 365 -6.88 17.23 -21.05
CA ASP A 365 -6.11 18.07 -20.13
C ASP A 365 -6.99 18.49 -18.93
N PRO A 366 -6.65 18.08 -17.69
CA PRO A 366 -7.44 18.41 -16.50
C PRO A 366 -7.55 19.92 -16.27
N LYS A 367 -6.61 20.73 -16.74
CA LYS A 367 -6.66 22.21 -16.62
C LYS A 367 -7.88 22.82 -17.28
N THR A 368 -8.46 22.14 -18.26
CA THR A 368 -9.67 22.62 -18.95
C THR A 368 -10.95 22.36 -18.19
N LEU A 369 -10.90 21.57 -17.11
CA LEU A 369 -12.06 21.09 -16.36
C LEU A 369 -12.09 21.59 -14.89
N VAL A 370 -10.94 22.06 -14.37
CA VAL A 370 -10.76 22.51 -12.97
C VAL A 370 -11.06 24.00 -12.76
#